data_4d487f881de687a5316abc4097640135
#
_entry.id   4d487f881de687a5316abc4097640135
#
_cell.length_a   1.000
_cell.length_b   1.000
_cell.length_c   1.000
_cell.angle_alpha   90.00
_cell.angle_beta   90.00
_cell.angle_gamma   90.00
#
_symmetry.space_group_name_H-M   'P 1'
#
loop_
_entity.id
_entity.type
_entity.pdbx_description
1 polymer ?
#
loop_
_entity_poly.entity_id
_entity_poly.type
_entity_poly.pdbx_seq_one_letter_code
_entity_poly.pdbx_strand_id
1 'polypeptide(L)'
;MNVLTKPSMTVDEFLAWAEGRPGRYELFRGEVIAMAPETADHADVKGAIYAALRSAIRRHRLPCHVFPDGMTVRIDDGTVYEPDAQVYCGEKIRGAVLEVPNPIIIVEVLSPSTQRIDVTQKLAGYFRLPSVAHYLIVDPTQPSVIHHSRGTADTILTRIVTEGRIVLDPPGLELALSDIYEAND
;
A
#
# COMPACT_ATOMS: atom_id res chain seq x y z
N MET A 1 20.99 11.88 -33.36
CA MET A 1 19.90 12.46 -32.55
C MET A 1 20.25 12.15 -31.07
N ASN A 2 20.78 13.15 -30.31
CA ASN A 2 21.05 12.96 -28.90
C ASN A 2 19.70 13.02 -28.14
N VAL A 3 19.23 11.87 -27.73
CA VAL A 3 18.14 11.80 -26.75
C VAL A 3 18.71 12.31 -25.44
N LEU A 4 18.33 13.52 -25.04
CA LEU A 4 18.58 14.01 -23.68
C LEU A 4 17.74 13.14 -22.77
N THR A 5 18.33 12.09 -22.21
CA THR A 5 17.70 11.32 -21.14
C THR A 5 17.60 12.26 -19.93
N LYS A 6 16.37 12.55 -19.49
CA LYS A 6 16.10 13.21 -18.20
C LYS A 6 16.86 12.42 -17.12
N PRO A 7 17.60 13.06 -16.21
CA PRO A 7 18.28 12.33 -15.16
C PRO A 7 17.25 11.52 -14.37
N SER A 8 17.42 10.21 -14.41
CA SER A 8 16.59 9.26 -13.67
C SER A 8 17.17 9.15 -12.26
N MET A 9 16.36 9.41 -11.24
CA MET A 9 16.75 9.36 -9.82
C MET A 9 16.68 7.91 -9.32
N THR A 10 17.65 7.49 -8.54
CA THR A 10 17.56 6.23 -7.78
C THR A 10 16.69 6.42 -6.54
N VAL A 11 16.23 5.33 -5.92
CA VAL A 11 15.43 5.40 -4.69
C VAL A 11 16.25 6.04 -3.55
N ASP A 12 17.55 5.75 -3.44
CA ASP A 12 18.37 6.34 -2.38
C ASP A 12 18.55 7.85 -2.57
N GLU A 13 18.75 8.31 -3.81
CA GLU A 13 18.78 9.74 -4.15
C GLU A 13 17.44 10.41 -3.88
N PHE A 14 16.32 9.70 -4.18
CA PHE A 14 14.97 10.18 -3.92
C PHE A 14 14.68 10.33 -2.43
N LEU A 15 15.00 9.34 -1.60
CA LEU A 15 14.78 9.40 -0.16
C LEU A 15 15.56 10.55 0.47
N ALA A 16 16.84 10.73 0.05
CA ALA A 16 17.66 11.87 0.48
C ALA A 16 17.09 13.22 -0.03
N TRP A 17 16.56 13.23 -1.26
CA TRP A 17 15.93 14.42 -1.85
C TRP A 17 14.62 14.78 -1.14
N ALA A 18 13.80 13.79 -0.73
CA ALA A 18 12.52 14.00 -0.08
C ALA A 18 12.66 14.44 1.38
N GLU A 19 13.80 14.14 2.03
CA GLU A 19 14.05 14.50 3.42
C GLU A 19 13.92 16.01 3.65
N GLY A 20 13.04 16.39 4.59
CA GLY A 20 12.76 17.78 4.96
C GLY A 20 11.97 18.59 3.93
N ARG A 21 11.53 18.00 2.82
CA ARG A 21 10.66 18.69 1.84
C ARG A 21 9.21 18.62 2.28
N PRO A 22 8.44 19.73 2.14
CA PRO A 22 7.02 19.70 2.38
C PRO A 22 6.32 18.90 1.28
N GLY A 23 5.29 18.11 1.66
CA GLY A 23 4.51 17.27 0.75
C GLY A 23 4.89 15.79 0.82
N ARG A 24 4.15 14.98 0.07
CA ARG A 24 4.36 13.54 -0.06
C ARG A 24 4.70 13.22 -1.51
N TYR A 25 5.59 12.28 -1.70
CA TYR A 25 6.12 11.96 -3.03
C TYR A 25 6.36 10.47 -3.16
N GLU A 26 6.21 9.98 -4.38
CA GLU A 26 6.62 8.65 -4.80
C GLU A 26 7.68 8.76 -5.90
N LEU A 27 8.43 7.71 -6.14
CA LEU A 27 9.33 7.60 -7.28
C LEU A 27 8.84 6.48 -8.19
N PHE A 28 8.66 6.79 -9.46
CA PHE A 28 8.30 5.81 -10.48
C PHE A 28 9.23 5.90 -11.67
N ARG A 29 10.00 4.84 -11.89
CA ARG A 29 11.01 4.74 -12.96
C ARG A 29 11.96 5.94 -13.00
N GLY A 30 12.40 6.37 -11.79
CA GLY A 30 13.32 7.49 -11.62
C GLY A 30 12.67 8.87 -11.77
N GLU A 31 11.36 8.97 -11.91
CA GLU A 31 10.60 10.22 -11.93
C GLU A 31 9.87 10.44 -10.62
N VAL A 32 10.03 11.63 -10.03
CA VAL A 32 9.33 12.04 -8.80
C VAL A 32 7.88 12.41 -9.13
N ILE A 33 6.95 11.81 -8.41
CA ILE A 33 5.51 12.05 -8.50
C ILE A 33 5.03 12.66 -7.19
N ALA A 34 4.48 13.87 -7.24
CA ALA A 34 3.86 14.49 -6.07
C ALA A 34 2.47 13.87 -5.83
N MET A 35 2.21 13.49 -4.58
CA MET A 35 0.89 13.01 -4.16
C MET A 35 -0.06 14.18 -3.93
N ALA A 36 -1.32 14.01 -4.30
CA ALA A 36 -2.35 15.02 -4.05
C ALA A 36 -2.74 15.06 -2.55
N PRO A 37 -3.25 16.19 -2.06
CA PRO A 37 -3.90 16.24 -0.75
C PRO A 37 -5.07 15.25 -0.67
N GLU A 38 -5.27 14.69 0.49
CA GLU A 38 -6.33 13.72 0.75
C GLU A 38 -7.67 14.41 1.00
N THR A 39 -8.77 13.73 0.65
CA THR A 39 -10.13 14.12 1.08
C THR A 39 -10.42 13.57 2.47
N ALA A 40 -11.47 14.08 3.13
CA ALA A 40 -11.91 13.56 4.42
C ALA A 40 -12.27 12.06 4.33
N ASP A 41 -13.08 11.68 3.34
CA ASP A 41 -13.50 10.28 3.13
C ASP A 41 -12.30 9.35 2.96
N HIS A 42 -11.28 9.80 2.20
CA HIS A 42 -10.04 9.01 2.02
C HIS A 42 -9.30 8.83 3.36
N ALA A 43 -9.16 9.91 4.13
CA ALA A 43 -8.47 9.87 5.42
C ALA A 43 -9.20 8.98 6.44
N ASP A 44 -10.54 9.06 6.50
CA ASP A 44 -11.37 8.26 7.38
C ASP A 44 -11.27 6.77 7.06
N VAL A 45 -11.46 6.38 5.80
CA VAL A 45 -11.33 4.98 5.37
C VAL A 45 -9.92 4.44 5.60
N LYS A 46 -8.89 5.23 5.32
CA LYS A 46 -7.49 4.88 5.62
C LYS A 46 -7.28 4.62 7.12
N GLY A 47 -7.81 5.48 7.97
CA GLY A 47 -7.77 5.33 9.42
C GLY A 47 -8.48 4.06 9.91
N ALA A 48 -9.68 3.78 9.37
CA ALA A 48 -10.47 2.60 9.69
C ALA A 48 -9.73 1.31 9.28
N ILE A 49 -9.15 1.26 8.09
CA ILE A 49 -8.35 0.12 7.62
C ILE A 49 -7.16 -0.16 8.53
N TYR A 50 -6.40 0.89 8.88
CA TYR A 50 -5.27 0.75 9.80
C TYR A 50 -5.71 0.17 11.14
N ALA A 51 -6.81 0.68 11.71
CA ALA A 51 -7.36 0.20 12.98
C ALA A 51 -7.85 -1.26 12.88
N ALA A 52 -8.55 -1.61 11.80
CA ALA A 52 -9.06 -2.95 11.54
C ALA A 52 -7.92 -3.97 11.40
N LEU A 53 -6.90 -3.67 10.59
CA LEU A 53 -5.70 -4.52 10.44
C LEU A 53 -4.97 -4.70 11.77
N ARG A 54 -4.76 -3.63 12.52
CA ARG A 54 -4.11 -3.67 13.83
C ARG A 54 -4.89 -4.51 14.83
N SER A 55 -6.22 -4.38 14.84
CA SER A 55 -7.11 -5.16 15.69
C SER A 55 -7.07 -6.65 15.31
N ALA A 56 -7.14 -6.98 14.02
CA ALA A 56 -7.07 -8.34 13.52
C ALA A 56 -5.74 -9.02 13.88
N ILE A 57 -4.60 -8.37 13.67
CA ILE A 57 -3.27 -8.86 14.05
C ILE A 57 -3.23 -9.21 15.55
N ARG A 58 -3.76 -8.32 16.40
CA ARG A 58 -3.80 -8.55 17.87
C ARG A 58 -4.72 -9.71 18.25
N ARG A 59 -5.92 -9.76 17.66
CA ARG A 59 -6.92 -10.81 17.91
C ARG A 59 -6.39 -12.20 17.56
N HIS A 60 -5.69 -12.31 16.43
CA HIS A 60 -5.10 -13.57 15.97
C HIS A 60 -3.69 -13.84 16.54
N ARG A 61 -3.16 -12.92 17.37
CA ARG A 61 -1.82 -13.03 17.99
C ARG A 61 -0.71 -13.28 16.98
N LEU A 62 -0.81 -12.66 15.82
CA LEU A 62 0.17 -12.82 14.76
C LEU A 62 1.46 -12.03 15.07
N PRO A 63 2.64 -12.55 14.72
CA PRO A 63 3.90 -11.82 14.85
C PRO A 63 4.06 -10.81 13.71
N CYS A 64 3.04 -9.99 13.49
CA CYS A 64 2.97 -9.03 12.39
C CYS A 64 2.74 -7.62 12.93
N HIS A 65 3.09 -6.65 12.10
CA HIS A 65 2.97 -5.23 12.40
C HIS A 65 2.31 -4.53 11.22
N VAL A 66 1.56 -3.49 11.52
CA VAL A 66 0.95 -2.62 10.50
C VAL A 66 1.50 -1.22 10.64
N PHE A 67 1.84 -0.61 9.51
CA PHE A 67 2.11 0.83 9.40
C PHE A 67 0.99 1.50 8.62
N PRO A 68 0.61 2.74 9.00
CA PRO A 68 -0.16 3.61 8.12
C PRO A 68 0.76 4.14 7.01
N ASP A 69 0.28 5.09 6.22
CA ASP A 69 1.09 5.86 5.27
C ASP A 69 2.35 6.51 5.92
N GLY A 70 3.24 7.03 5.08
CA GLY A 70 4.51 7.64 5.50
C GLY A 70 5.70 6.68 5.54
N MET A 71 5.45 5.36 5.37
CA MET A 71 6.52 4.37 5.19
C MET A 71 6.49 3.86 3.76
N THR A 72 7.66 3.78 3.13
CA THR A 72 7.77 3.42 1.72
C THR A 72 7.99 1.92 1.50
N VAL A 73 7.68 1.47 0.29
CA VAL A 73 7.94 0.12 -0.23
C VAL A 73 8.78 0.24 -1.49
N ARG A 74 10.04 -0.19 -1.43
CA ARG A 74 10.94 -0.23 -2.58
C ARG A 74 10.58 -1.39 -3.49
N ILE A 75 10.33 -1.09 -4.76
CA ILE A 75 10.03 -2.08 -5.79
C ILE A 75 11.30 -2.48 -6.55
N ASP A 76 12.11 -1.49 -6.92
CA ASP A 76 13.41 -1.63 -7.57
C ASP A 76 14.25 -0.35 -7.34
N ASP A 77 15.41 -0.25 -7.98
CA ASP A 77 16.34 0.88 -7.77
C ASP A 77 15.77 2.24 -8.22
N GLY A 78 14.76 2.25 -9.06
CA GLY A 78 14.14 3.47 -9.59
C GLY A 78 12.67 3.64 -9.21
N THR A 79 12.11 2.75 -8.39
CA THR A 79 10.69 2.79 -8.04
C THR A 79 10.45 2.51 -6.56
N VAL A 80 9.81 3.45 -5.89
CA VAL A 80 9.35 3.32 -4.50
C VAL A 80 7.98 3.96 -4.35
N TYR A 81 7.07 3.25 -3.70
CA TYR A 81 5.70 3.69 -3.42
C TYR A 81 5.47 3.92 -1.92
N GLU A 82 4.47 4.72 -1.60
CA GLU A 82 4.02 5.00 -0.24
C GLU A 82 2.55 4.59 -0.09
N PRO A 83 2.27 3.30 0.26
CA PRO A 83 0.90 2.81 0.40
C PRO A 83 0.18 3.42 1.61
N ASP A 84 -1.15 3.48 1.56
CA ASP A 84 -1.99 4.01 2.63
C ASP A 84 -1.97 3.14 3.90
N ALA A 85 -1.79 1.82 3.76
CA ALA A 85 -1.46 0.93 4.85
C ALA A 85 -0.69 -0.30 4.34
N GLN A 86 0.14 -0.87 5.23
CA GLN A 86 0.90 -2.07 4.90
C GLN A 86 1.17 -2.93 6.13
N VAL A 87 1.19 -4.24 5.91
CA VAL A 87 1.49 -5.23 6.95
C VAL A 87 2.74 -6.00 6.58
N TYR A 88 3.62 -6.18 7.55
CA TYR A 88 4.76 -7.07 7.48
C TYR A 88 4.83 -7.95 8.75
N CYS A 89 5.51 -9.08 8.68
CA CYS A 89 5.65 -9.99 9.81
C CYS A 89 7.12 -10.20 10.18
N GLY A 90 7.38 -10.49 11.46
CA GLY A 90 8.73 -10.68 11.99
C GLY A 90 9.13 -9.63 13.02
N GLU A 91 10.39 -9.30 13.09
CA GLU A 91 10.90 -8.33 14.07
C GLU A 91 10.33 -6.93 13.84
N LYS A 92 10.03 -6.25 14.94
CA LYS A 92 9.46 -4.89 14.89
C LYS A 92 10.51 -3.89 14.39
N ILE A 93 10.22 -3.24 13.27
CA ILE A 93 11.01 -2.12 12.73
C ILE A 93 11.01 -0.96 13.73
N ARG A 94 12.18 -0.36 13.97
CA ARG A 94 12.39 0.73 14.92
C ARG A 94 13.39 1.75 14.35
N GLY A 95 13.37 2.95 14.92
CA GLY A 95 14.33 4.02 14.58
C GLY A 95 13.97 4.76 13.29
N ALA A 96 14.97 5.34 12.64
CA ALA A 96 14.81 6.20 11.47
C ALA A 96 14.75 5.44 10.14
N VAL A 97 14.07 4.30 10.13
CA VAL A 97 13.87 3.48 8.91
C VAL A 97 12.71 4.07 8.12
N LEU A 98 12.91 4.30 6.84
CA LEU A 98 11.90 4.88 5.93
C LEU A 98 11.16 3.83 5.10
N GLU A 99 11.72 2.62 4.99
CA GLU A 99 11.22 1.56 4.13
C GLU A 99 10.73 0.36 4.94
N VAL A 100 9.65 -0.29 4.50
CA VAL A 100 9.20 -1.56 5.05
C VAL A 100 9.75 -2.70 4.19
N PRO A 101 10.68 -3.50 4.71
CA PRO A 101 11.16 -4.66 3.99
C PRO A 101 10.10 -5.78 4.01
N ASN A 102 9.95 -6.46 2.88
CA ASN A 102 9.10 -7.65 2.76
C ASN A 102 7.65 -7.45 3.28
N PRO A 103 6.92 -6.43 2.82
CA PRO A 103 5.51 -6.30 3.15
C PRO A 103 4.73 -7.51 2.60
N ILE A 104 3.72 -7.97 3.35
CA ILE A 104 2.89 -9.12 2.98
C ILE A 104 1.51 -8.70 2.49
N ILE A 105 0.98 -7.60 3.05
CA ILE A 105 -0.29 -6.98 2.65
C ILE A 105 -0.03 -5.52 2.35
N ILE A 106 -0.52 -5.06 1.21
CA ILE A 106 -0.52 -3.66 0.79
C ILE A 106 -1.96 -3.19 0.65
N VAL A 107 -2.23 -1.97 1.08
CA VAL A 107 -3.55 -1.33 0.92
C VAL A 107 -3.38 0.05 0.32
N GLU A 108 -4.16 0.34 -0.70
CA GLU A 108 -4.33 1.66 -1.31
C GLU A 108 -5.81 2.05 -1.27
N VAL A 109 -6.10 3.25 -0.83
CA VAL A 109 -7.44 3.84 -0.89
C VAL A 109 -7.52 4.67 -2.16
N LEU A 110 -8.56 4.47 -2.96
CA LEU A 110 -8.73 5.20 -4.22
C LEU A 110 -8.89 6.70 -3.96
N SER A 111 -8.19 7.48 -4.74
CA SER A 111 -8.38 8.93 -4.81
C SER A 111 -8.63 9.36 -6.25
N PRO A 112 -9.28 10.52 -6.49
CA PRO A 112 -9.51 11.03 -7.84
C PRO A 112 -8.23 11.23 -8.65
N SER A 113 -7.11 11.47 -7.97
CA SER A 113 -5.79 11.66 -8.58
C SER A 113 -5.07 10.35 -8.90
N THR A 114 -5.31 9.29 -8.13
CA THR A 114 -4.65 7.98 -8.30
C THR A 114 -5.34 7.10 -9.34
N GLN A 115 -6.60 7.36 -9.69
CA GLN A 115 -7.31 6.59 -10.73
C GLN A 115 -6.65 6.64 -12.11
N ARG A 116 -5.80 7.62 -12.39
CA ARG A 116 -5.23 7.87 -13.74
C ARG A 116 -3.95 7.12 -14.07
N ILE A 117 -3.12 6.80 -13.10
CA ILE A 117 -1.76 6.28 -13.40
C ILE A 117 -1.60 4.84 -12.94
N ASP A 118 -2.52 4.28 -12.09
CA ASP A 118 -1.90 3.60 -11.02
C ASP A 118 -2.30 2.17 -10.72
N VAL A 119 -3.54 1.80 -10.90
CA VAL A 119 -3.97 0.46 -10.47
C VAL A 119 -3.16 -0.63 -11.16
N THR A 120 -2.91 -0.49 -12.47
CA THR A 120 -2.17 -1.51 -13.22
C THR A 120 -0.66 -1.46 -12.94
N GLN A 121 -0.10 -0.26 -12.78
CA GLN A 121 1.34 -0.10 -12.55
C GLN A 121 1.72 -0.48 -11.12
N LYS A 122 0.98 -0.04 -10.12
CA LYS A 122 1.18 -0.43 -8.73
C LYS A 122 0.91 -1.92 -8.53
N LEU A 123 -0.15 -2.47 -9.14
CA LEU A 123 -0.40 -3.91 -9.13
C LEU A 123 0.81 -4.70 -9.63
N ALA A 124 1.30 -4.37 -10.82
CA ALA A 124 2.47 -5.02 -11.38
C ALA A 124 3.73 -4.79 -10.52
N GLY A 125 3.91 -3.59 -9.97
CA GLY A 125 5.02 -3.25 -9.09
C GLY A 125 5.01 -4.07 -7.80
N TYR A 126 3.93 -4.02 -7.04
CA TYR A 126 3.83 -4.72 -5.76
C TYR A 126 4.00 -6.24 -5.90
N PHE A 127 3.41 -6.86 -6.93
CA PHE A 127 3.55 -8.31 -7.14
C PHE A 127 4.92 -8.74 -7.71
N ARG A 128 5.82 -7.81 -8.07
CA ARG A 128 7.24 -8.13 -8.28
C ARG A 128 7.96 -8.48 -6.98
N LEU A 129 7.45 -8.02 -5.85
CA LEU A 129 7.98 -8.38 -4.54
C LEU A 129 7.45 -9.76 -4.13
N PRO A 130 8.31 -10.78 -3.95
CA PRO A 130 7.85 -12.13 -3.60
C PRO A 130 7.09 -12.19 -2.27
N SER A 131 7.36 -11.24 -1.36
CA SER A 131 6.71 -11.16 -0.06
C SER A 131 5.24 -10.73 -0.13
N VAL A 132 4.85 -9.93 -1.15
CA VAL A 132 3.49 -9.44 -1.27
C VAL A 132 2.55 -10.58 -1.64
N ALA A 133 1.69 -10.94 -0.71
CA ALA A 133 0.65 -11.94 -0.87
C ALA A 133 -0.70 -11.31 -1.24
N HIS A 134 -0.97 -10.10 -0.72
CA HIS A 134 -2.25 -9.42 -0.90
C HIS A 134 -2.06 -7.94 -1.22
N TYR A 135 -2.83 -7.46 -2.19
CA TYR A 135 -2.97 -6.05 -2.51
C TYR A 135 -4.46 -5.69 -2.53
N LEU A 136 -4.86 -4.75 -1.69
CA LEU A 136 -6.23 -4.27 -1.54
C LEU A 136 -6.34 -2.87 -2.12
N ILE A 137 -7.34 -2.66 -2.97
CA ILE A 137 -7.72 -1.34 -3.47
C ILE A 137 -9.11 -1.05 -2.93
N VAL A 138 -9.22 -0.01 -2.13
CA VAL A 138 -10.42 0.30 -1.35
C VAL A 138 -11.08 1.56 -1.89
N ASP A 139 -12.38 1.49 -2.19
CA ASP A 139 -13.18 2.66 -2.59
C ASP A 139 -13.59 3.42 -1.33
N PRO A 140 -13.24 4.72 -1.17
CA PRO A 140 -13.63 5.48 0.02
C PRO A 140 -15.08 5.93 0.02
N THR A 141 -15.81 5.79 -1.11
CA THR A 141 -17.16 6.34 -1.28
C THR A 141 -18.26 5.29 -1.16
N GLN A 142 -17.92 4.01 -1.25
CA GLN A 142 -18.86 2.91 -1.17
C GLN A 142 -18.18 1.62 -0.71
N PRO A 143 -18.91 0.70 -0.06
CA PRO A 143 -18.35 -0.58 0.36
C PRO A 143 -17.93 -1.42 -0.85
N SER A 144 -16.66 -1.25 -1.27
CA SER A 144 -16.09 -1.98 -2.39
C SER A 144 -14.58 -2.10 -2.23
N VAL A 145 -14.08 -3.33 -2.21
CA VAL A 145 -12.65 -3.63 -2.15
C VAL A 145 -12.27 -4.57 -3.29
N ILE A 146 -11.32 -4.14 -4.12
CA ILE A 146 -10.69 -5.03 -5.09
C ILE A 146 -9.52 -5.72 -4.36
N HIS A 147 -9.63 -7.01 -4.17
CA HIS A 147 -8.62 -7.84 -3.53
C HIS A 147 -7.86 -8.65 -4.57
N HIS A 148 -6.60 -8.30 -4.75
CA HIS A 148 -5.64 -9.09 -5.52
C HIS A 148 -4.85 -9.97 -4.57
N SER A 149 -4.79 -11.27 -4.83
CA SER A 149 -3.99 -12.22 -4.05
C SER A 149 -3.07 -13.02 -4.96
N ARG A 150 -1.88 -13.34 -4.44
CA ARG A 150 -0.92 -14.19 -5.15
C ARG A 150 -1.45 -15.61 -5.24
N GLY A 151 -1.60 -16.08 -6.46
CA GLY A 151 -1.99 -17.45 -6.76
C GLY A 151 -0.78 -18.35 -6.99
N THR A 152 -1.03 -19.55 -7.51
CA THR A 152 0.00 -20.48 -7.95
C THR A 152 0.53 -20.13 -9.34
N ALA A 153 1.74 -20.53 -9.67
CA ALA A 153 2.35 -20.40 -10.99
C ALA A 153 2.27 -18.97 -11.57
N ASP A 154 2.71 -17.98 -10.78
CA ASP A 154 2.77 -16.56 -11.15
C ASP A 154 1.42 -15.92 -11.54
N THR A 155 0.31 -16.51 -11.09
CA THR A 155 -1.02 -15.93 -11.27
C THR A 155 -1.38 -14.96 -10.15
N ILE A 156 -2.23 -13.98 -10.48
CA ILE A 156 -2.87 -13.09 -9.51
C ILE A 156 -4.37 -13.35 -9.59
N LEU A 157 -4.95 -13.73 -8.45
CA LEU A 157 -6.39 -13.89 -8.31
C LEU A 157 -7.00 -12.55 -7.91
N THR A 158 -8.06 -12.14 -8.58
CA THR A 158 -8.77 -10.90 -8.27
C THR A 158 -10.20 -11.20 -7.84
N ARG A 159 -10.61 -10.60 -6.73
CA ARG A 159 -11.99 -10.63 -6.23
C ARG A 159 -12.46 -9.20 -5.98
N ILE A 160 -13.73 -8.93 -6.26
CA ILE A 160 -14.40 -7.70 -5.83
C ILE A 160 -15.29 -8.08 -4.67
N VAL A 161 -15.05 -7.47 -3.50
CA VAL A 161 -15.76 -7.76 -2.25
C VAL A 161 -16.56 -6.51 -1.88
N THR A 162 -17.88 -6.66 -1.79
CA THR A 162 -18.81 -5.57 -1.48
C THR A 162 -19.54 -5.76 -0.15
N GLU A 163 -19.37 -6.95 0.46
CA GLU A 163 -19.96 -7.32 1.76
C GLU A 163 -19.18 -8.47 2.41
N GLY A 164 -19.40 -8.69 3.70
CA GLY A 164 -18.80 -9.81 4.41
C GLY A 164 -17.35 -9.59 4.82
N ARG A 165 -16.46 -10.56 4.54
CA ARG A 165 -15.08 -10.59 5.03
C ARG A 165 -14.09 -10.87 3.92
N ILE A 166 -12.91 -10.26 4.05
CA ILE A 166 -11.74 -10.54 3.23
C ILE A 166 -10.79 -11.43 4.03
N VAL A 167 -10.51 -12.62 3.50
CA VAL A 167 -9.52 -13.54 4.09
C VAL A 167 -8.15 -13.21 3.51
N LEU A 168 -7.18 -12.98 4.39
CA LEU A 168 -5.80 -12.62 4.07
C LEU A 168 -4.86 -13.70 4.64
N ASP A 169 -4.65 -14.75 3.86
CA ASP A 169 -3.77 -15.86 4.21
C ASP A 169 -2.73 -16.10 3.11
N PRO A 170 -1.43 -15.93 3.39
CA PRO A 170 -0.85 -15.56 4.67
C PRO A 170 -1.15 -14.09 5.04
N PRO A 171 -1.08 -13.66 6.32
CA PRO A 171 -0.61 -14.33 7.51
C PRO A 171 -1.71 -15.05 8.32
N GLY A 172 -2.93 -15.18 7.83
CA GLY A 172 -4.04 -15.81 8.52
C GLY A 172 -4.87 -14.83 9.34
N LEU A 173 -5.27 -13.71 8.74
CA LEU A 173 -6.20 -12.75 9.32
C LEU A 173 -7.41 -12.51 8.42
N GLU A 174 -8.46 -11.96 9.02
CA GLU A 174 -9.68 -11.57 8.32
C GLU A 174 -10.02 -10.11 8.62
N LEU A 175 -10.46 -9.40 7.58
CA LEU A 175 -11.05 -8.07 7.67
C LEU A 175 -12.53 -8.14 7.34
N ALA A 176 -13.40 -7.65 8.21
CA ALA A 176 -14.79 -7.42 7.85
C ALA A 176 -14.92 -6.07 7.12
N LEU A 177 -15.74 -5.99 6.08
CA LEU A 177 -15.99 -4.72 5.41
C LEU A 177 -16.67 -3.72 6.34
N SER A 178 -17.52 -4.19 7.28
CA SER A 178 -18.11 -3.36 8.32
C SER A 178 -17.06 -2.66 9.21
N ASP A 179 -15.89 -3.29 9.46
CA ASP A 179 -14.81 -2.66 10.22
C ASP A 179 -14.17 -1.48 9.46
N ILE A 180 -14.42 -1.35 8.16
CA ILE A 180 -13.86 -0.30 7.29
C ILE A 180 -14.88 0.82 7.05
N TYR A 181 -16.15 0.49 6.83
CA TYR A 181 -17.16 1.42 6.35
C TYR A 181 -18.22 1.82 7.39
N GLU A 182 -18.53 0.97 8.37
CA GLU A 182 -19.55 1.26 9.38
C GLU A 182 -19.01 2.00 10.62
N ALA A 183 -17.71 2.21 10.71
CA ALA A 183 -17.09 2.92 11.84
C ALA A 183 -17.34 4.44 11.83
N ASN A 184 -18.05 4.96 10.85
CA ASN A 184 -18.22 6.39 10.59
C ASN A 184 -19.65 6.93 10.80
N ASP A 185 -20.53 6.16 11.49
CA ASP A 185 -21.87 6.64 11.91
C ASP A 185 -21.88 7.18 13.35
#